data_a3f56d925091babb92c78588e4e51c87
#
_entry.id   a3f56d925091babb92c78588e4e51c87
#
_cell.length_a   1.000
_cell.length_b   1.000
_cell.length_c   1.000
_cell.angle_alpha   90.00
_cell.angle_beta   90.00
_cell.angle_gamma   90.00
#
_symmetry.space_group_name_H-M   'P 1'
#
loop_
_entity.id
_entity.type
_entity.pdbx_description
1 polymer ?
#
loop_
_entity_poly.entity_id
_entity_poly.type
_entity_poly.pdbx_seq_one_letter_code
_entity_poly.pdbx_strand_id
1 'polypeptide(L)'
;MARLVAEDTDYAGCPMKRGDKVLMAFPAGNRDPEHFDRPDEFVIDRQRDRHFAFGSGIHRCLGSNLARMELRVAIERFLDRIPTSELADADAVTWSGGQVRGPRPVPVRW
;
A
#
# COMPACT_ATOMS: atom_id res chain seq x y z
N MET A 1 0.22 -9.74 5.42
CA MET A 1 0.69 -11.01 4.78
C MET A 1 1.64 -11.68 5.75
N ALA A 2 1.50 -12.99 6.00
CA ALA A 2 2.32 -13.70 7.00
C ALA A 2 3.38 -14.58 6.36
N ARG A 3 4.45 -14.87 7.11
CA ARG A 3 5.52 -15.81 6.79
C ARG A 3 5.78 -16.69 8.00
N LEU A 4 6.40 -17.85 7.76
CA LEU A 4 6.96 -18.70 8.80
C LEU A 4 8.48 -18.52 8.81
N VAL A 5 9.05 -18.44 9.99
CA VAL A 5 10.49 -18.44 10.20
C VAL A 5 11.03 -19.82 9.83
N ALA A 6 11.97 -19.89 8.90
CA ALA A 6 12.51 -21.15 8.39
C ALA A 6 13.55 -21.76 9.32
N GLU A 7 14.30 -20.95 10.04
CA GLU A 7 15.34 -21.34 10.99
C GLU A 7 15.44 -20.30 12.12
N ASP A 8 16.01 -20.70 13.24
CA ASP A 8 16.24 -19.78 14.37
C ASP A 8 17.11 -18.61 13.90
N THR A 9 16.66 -17.41 14.13
CA THR A 9 17.35 -16.20 13.68
C THR A 9 17.13 -15.03 14.64
N ASP A 10 17.98 -14.02 14.53
CA ASP A 10 17.76 -12.72 15.16
C ASP A 10 17.57 -11.67 14.08
N TYR A 11 16.53 -10.87 14.20
CA TYR A 11 16.30 -9.73 13.32
C TYR A 11 16.23 -8.43 14.13
N ALA A 12 17.25 -7.61 14.00
CA ALA A 12 17.36 -6.32 14.70
C ALA A 12 17.15 -6.42 16.22
N GLY A 13 17.73 -7.42 16.86
CA GLY A 13 17.61 -7.66 18.29
C GLY A 13 16.31 -8.41 18.71
N CYS A 14 15.51 -8.83 17.76
CA CYS A 14 14.32 -9.65 18.00
C CYS A 14 14.61 -11.12 17.67
N PRO A 15 14.81 -11.99 18.68
CA PRO A 15 15.03 -13.40 18.45
C PRO A 15 13.75 -14.08 17.97
N MET A 16 13.85 -14.83 16.89
CA MET A 16 12.75 -15.59 16.31
C MET A 16 13.12 -17.07 16.20
N LYS A 17 12.17 -17.95 16.45
CA LYS A 17 12.33 -19.38 16.37
C LYS A 17 11.74 -19.95 15.09
N ARG A 18 12.32 -21.03 14.61
CA ARG A 18 11.75 -21.80 13.50
C ARG A 18 10.28 -22.13 13.76
N GLY A 19 9.42 -21.81 12.81
CA GLY A 19 7.97 -22.01 12.90
C GLY A 19 7.19 -20.82 13.46
N ASP A 20 7.86 -19.79 13.97
CA ASP A 20 7.18 -18.56 14.38
C ASP A 20 6.48 -17.89 13.18
N LYS A 21 5.37 -17.22 13.47
CA LYS A 21 4.61 -16.46 12.47
C LYS A 21 5.02 -15.00 12.49
N VAL A 22 5.50 -14.51 11.37
CA VAL A 22 5.88 -13.10 11.19
C VAL A 22 4.87 -12.40 10.28
N LEU A 23 4.35 -11.26 10.73
CA LEU A 23 3.49 -10.41 9.92
C LEU A 23 4.34 -9.39 9.16
N MET A 24 4.25 -9.44 7.83
CA MET A 24 4.84 -8.42 6.96
C MET A 24 3.93 -7.20 6.91
N ALA A 25 4.25 -6.17 7.68
CA ALA A 25 3.47 -4.94 7.81
C ALA A 25 3.79 -3.95 6.67
N PHE A 26 3.50 -4.30 5.41
CA PHE A 26 3.79 -3.45 4.25
C PHE A 26 3.28 -2.02 4.36
N PRO A 27 2.08 -1.74 4.94
CA PRO A 27 1.65 -0.35 5.14
C PRO A 27 2.57 0.46 6.07
N ALA A 28 3.12 -0.19 7.11
CA ALA A 28 4.09 0.46 7.99
C ALA A 28 5.42 0.70 7.26
N GLY A 29 5.92 -0.30 6.54
CA GLY A 29 7.13 -0.14 5.74
C GLY A 29 7.04 0.93 4.64
N ASN A 30 5.82 1.19 4.11
CA ASN A 30 5.60 2.29 3.17
C ASN A 30 5.54 3.67 3.83
N ARG A 31 5.59 3.73 5.15
CA ARG A 31 5.59 4.96 5.97
C ARG A 31 6.82 5.03 6.88
N ASP A 32 7.85 4.29 6.56
CA ASP A 32 9.10 4.31 7.30
C ASP A 32 9.87 5.61 7.02
N PRO A 33 10.09 6.48 8.02
CA PRO A 33 10.79 7.75 7.83
C PRO A 33 12.28 7.58 7.55
N GLU A 34 12.86 6.41 7.83
CA GLU A 34 14.25 6.11 7.45
C GLU A 34 14.37 5.82 5.96
N HIS A 35 13.26 5.50 5.29
CA HIS A 35 13.24 5.14 3.88
C HIS A 35 12.50 6.14 3.00
N PHE A 36 11.47 6.79 3.53
CA PHE A 36 10.66 7.75 2.76
C PHE A 36 10.66 9.13 3.43
N ASP A 37 11.05 10.16 2.69
CA ASP A 37 10.87 11.54 3.09
C ASP A 37 9.37 11.87 3.17
N ARG A 38 8.93 12.55 4.25
CA ARG A 38 7.53 12.93 4.49
C ARG A 38 6.56 11.75 4.28
N PRO A 39 6.72 10.62 5.01
CA PRO A 39 6.04 9.36 4.68
C PRO A 39 4.52 9.40 4.87
N ASP A 40 4.00 10.34 5.65
CA ASP A 40 2.58 10.51 5.91
C ASP A 40 1.89 11.50 4.97
N GLU A 41 2.67 12.18 4.10
CA GLU A 41 2.14 13.13 3.15
C GLU A 41 1.90 12.49 1.77
N PHE A 42 0.86 12.94 1.08
CA PHE A 42 0.65 12.65 -0.33
C PHE A 42 1.49 13.62 -1.17
N VAL A 43 2.64 13.15 -1.65
CA VAL A 43 3.60 13.94 -2.44
C VAL A 43 3.58 13.46 -3.88
N ILE A 44 3.00 14.24 -4.78
CA ILE A 44 2.76 13.84 -6.17
C ILE A 44 4.06 13.72 -6.98
N ASP A 45 5.05 14.51 -6.66
CA ASP A 45 6.37 14.56 -7.28
C ASP A 45 7.46 13.81 -6.50
N ARG A 46 7.04 12.96 -5.57
CA ARG A 46 7.97 12.12 -4.83
C ARG A 46 8.86 11.34 -5.78
N GLN A 47 10.15 11.37 -5.51
CA GLN A 47 11.11 10.50 -6.20
C GLN A 47 10.63 9.04 -6.11
N ARG A 48 10.80 8.28 -7.19
CA ARG A 48 10.26 6.91 -7.33
C ARG A 48 11.01 5.93 -6.43
N ASP A 49 10.75 5.98 -5.14
CA ASP A 49 11.19 4.94 -4.23
C ASP A 49 10.35 3.66 -4.38
N ARG A 50 10.96 2.53 -4.10
CA ARG A 50 10.29 1.23 -4.20
C ARG A 50 9.36 1.04 -3.02
N HIS A 51 8.07 1.31 -3.22
CA HIS A 51 7.05 0.99 -2.23
C HIS A 51 6.72 -0.51 -2.19
N PHE A 52 6.23 -0.99 -1.04
CA PHE A 52 5.88 -2.38 -0.79
C PHE A 52 4.42 -2.74 -1.07
N ALA A 53 3.63 -1.87 -1.72
CA ALA A 53 2.21 -2.14 -1.99
C ALA A 53 1.99 -3.41 -2.85
N PHE A 54 2.96 -3.76 -3.68
CA PHE A 54 2.95 -5.00 -4.46
C PHE A 54 3.85 -6.10 -3.87
N GLY A 55 4.23 -5.99 -2.61
CA GLY A 55 5.19 -6.88 -1.99
C GLY A 55 6.61 -6.72 -2.53
N SER A 56 7.49 -7.65 -2.16
CA SER A 56 8.90 -7.63 -2.54
C SER A 56 9.45 -9.05 -2.70
N GLY A 57 10.65 -9.15 -3.28
CA GLY A 57 11.37 -10.41 -3.47
C GLY A 57 10.64 -11.36 -4.41
N ILE A 58 10.80 -12.65 -4.16
CA ILE A 58 10.23 -13.74 -4.97
C ILE A 58 8.69 -13.77 -4.95
N HIS A 59 8.08 -13.12 -3.96
CA HIS A 59 6.62 -12.99 -3.82
C HIS A 59 6.07 -11.66 -4.31
N ARG A 60 6.84 -10.89 -5.07
CA ARG A 60 6.32 -9.68 -5.69
C ARG A 60 5.08 -10.00 -6.54
N CYS A 61 4.07 -9.16 -6.45
CA CYS A 61 2.82 -9.33 -7.20
C CYS A 61 3.09 -9.48 -8.70
N LEU A 62 2.66 -10.61 -9.27
CA LEU A 62 2.78 -10.90 -10.71
C LEU A 62 2.01 -9.87 -11.54
N GLY A 63 0.81 -9.48 -11.07
CA GLY A 63 -0.07 -8.52 -11.75
C GLY A 63 0.30 -7.05 -11.57
N SER A 64 1.44 -6.72 -10.96
CA SER A 64 1.79 -5.33 -10.62
C SER A 64 1.86 -4.39 -11.83
N ASN A 65 2.29 -4.88 -12.98
CA ASN A 65 2.36 -4.08 -14.20
C ASN A 65 0.97 -3.83 -14.79
N LEU A 66 0.13 -4.87 -14.82
CA LEU A 66 -1.27 -4.76 -15.25
C LEU A 66 -2.03 -3.79 -14.35
N ALA A 67 -1.94 -3.95 -13.03
CA ALA A 67 -2.61 -3.08 -12.07
C ALA A 67 -2.20 -1.60 -12.23
N ARG A 68 -0.92 -1.31 -12.49
CA ARG A 68 -0.47 0.06 -12.76
C ARG A 68 -1.05 0.63 -14.06
N MET A 69 -1.15 -0.20 -15.09
CA MET A 69 -1.76 0.21 -16.35
C MET A 69 -3.25 0.49 -16.18
N GLU A 70 -3.97 -0.40 -15.52
CA GLU A 70 -5.40 -0.24 -15.23
C GLU A 70 -5.68 1.02 -14.40
N LEU A 71 -4.90 1.26 -13.33
CA LEU A 71 -5.01 2.44 -12.50
C LEU A 71 -4.75 3.72 -13.30
N ARG A 72 -3.73 3.73 -14.15
CA ARG A 72 -3.43 4.88 -15.01
C ARG A 72 -4.62 5.19 -15.91
N VAL A 73 -5.09 4.21 -16.68
CA VAL A 73 -6.21 4.39 -17.60
C VAL A 73 -7.48 4.84 -16.85
N ALA A 74 -7.77 4.22 -15.71
CA ALA A 74 -8.94 4.57 -14.90
C ALA A 74 -8.88 6.01 -14.41
N ILE A 75 -7.73 6.45 -13.87
CA ILE A 75 -7.55 7.82 -13.37
C ILE A 75 -7.59 8.83 -14.52
N GLU A 76 -6.90 8.57 -15.63
CA GLU A 76 -6.94 9.44 -16.81
C GLU A 76 -8.38 9.63 -17.30
N ARG A 77 -9.12 8.54 -17.48
CA ARG A 77 -10.53 8.59 -17.93
C ARG A 77 -11.47 9.24 -16.93
N PHE A 78 -11.21 9.07 -15.63
CA PHE A 78 -11.97 9.74 -14.59
C PHE A 78 -11.75 11.26 -14.66
N LEU A 79 -10.51 11.70 -14.71
CA LEU A 79 -10.17 13.14 -14.79
C LEU A 79 -10.64 13.79 -16.09
N ASP A 80 -10.57 13.08 -17.21
CA ASP A 80 -11.11 13.57 -18.50
C ASP A 80 -12.61 13.85 -18.44
N ARG A 81 -13.36 13.02 -17.71
CA ARG A 81 -14.83 13.12 -17.63
C ARG A 81 -15.31 14.00 -16.49
N ILE A 82 -14.57 14.02 -15.40
CA ILE A 82 -14.97 14.66 -14.13
C ILE A 82 -13.77 15.46 -13.58
N PRO A 83 -13.36 16.53 -14.29
CA PRO A 83 -12.12 17.25 -13.95
C PRO A 83 -12.21 18.06 -12.64
N THR A 84 -13.43 18.35 -12.17
CA THR A 84 -13.67 19.16 -10.97
C THR A 84 -14.25 18.37 -9.80
N SER A 85 -13.99 17.08 -9.76
CA SER A 85 -14.51 16.23 -8.69
C SER A 85 -13.93 16.59 -7.33
N GLU A 86 -14.79 16.55 -6.33
CA GLU A 86 -14.43 16.74 -4.92
C GLU A 86 -14.94 15.56 -4.09
N LEU A 87 -14.29 15.30 -2.96
CA LEU A 87 -14.81 14.37 -1.97
C LEU A 87 -16.05 14.99 -1.31
N ALA A 88 -17.23 14.37 -1.50
CA ALA A 88 -18.50 14.91 -1.03
C ALA A 88 -18.61 14.87 0.50
N ASP A 89 -18.09 13.81 1.13
CA ASP A 89 -18.10 13.62 2.57
C ASP A 89 -16.90 12.76 2.98
N ALA A 90 -15.92 13.36 3.63
CA ALA A 90 -14.72 12.68 4.11
C ALA A 90 -15.03 11.71 5.26
N ASP A 91 -15.99 12.01 6.11
CA ASP A 91 -16.34 11.21 7.28
C ASP A 91 -17.14 9.95 6.90
N ALA A 92 -17.78 9.95 5.73
CA ALA A 92 -18.43 8.77 5.18
C ALA A 92 -17.45 7.72 4.65
N VAL A 93 -16.19 8.04 4.46
CA VAL A 93 -15.16 7.10 3.99
C VAL A 93 -14.75 6.18 5.12
N THR A 94 -15.22 4.94 5.07
CA THR A 94 -14.81 3.89 6.00
C THR A 94 -13.80 2.95 5.36
N TRP A 95 -13.07 2.21 6.18
CA TRP A 95 -12.03 1.31 5.73
C TRP A 95 -12.37 -0.14 6.04
N SER A 96 -12.19 -1.02 5.06
CA SER A 96 -12.24 -2.46 5.31
C SER A 96 -10.95 -2.91 5.98
N GLY A 97 -11.09 -3.77 6.99
CA GLY A 97 -9.97 -4.50 7.58
C GLY A 97 -9.86 -5.93 7.04
N GLY A 98 -8.78 -6.61 7.36
CA GLY A 98 -8.52 -8.01 7.00
C GLY A 98 -7.29 -8.17 6.10
N GLN A 99 -7.35 -9.12 5.17
CA GLN A 99 -6.23 -9.41 4.26
C GLN A 99 -5.96 -8.27 3.26
N VAL A 100 -7.00 -7.56 2.90
CA VAL A 100 -6.94 -6.38 2.01
C VAL A 100 -7.54 -5.20 2.76
N ARG A 101 -6.78 -4.11 2.84
CA ARG A 101 -7.24 -2.84 3.38
C ARG A 101 -7.54 -1.88 2.25
N GLY A 102 -8.74 -1.37 2.20
CA GLY A 102 -9.16 -0.40 1.19
C GLY A 102 -10.32 0.46 1.68
N PRO A 103 -10.51 1.64 1.06
CA PRO A 103 -11.68 2.45 1.35
C PRO A 103 -12.93 1.71 0.88
N ARG A 104 -14.00 1.88 1.63
CA ARG A 104 -15.36 1.47 1.25
C ARG A 104 -15.92 2.55 0.32
N PRO A 105 -17.13 3.06 0.45
CA PRO A 105 -17.56 4.11 -0.46
C PRO A 105 -16.61 5.32 -0.41
N VAL A 106 -16.33 5.87 -1.55
CA VAL A 106 -15.64 7.17 -1.69
C VAL A 106 -16.62 8.09 -2.42
N PRO A 107 -17.53 8.78 -1.68
CA PRO A 107 -18.53 9.64 -2.29
C PRO A 107 -17.85 10.85 -2.92
N VAL A 108 -18.13 11.09 -4.19
CA VAL A 108 -17.62 12.24 -4.93
C VAL A 108 -18.79 13.07 -5.47
N ARG A 109 -18.56 14.38 -5.60
CA ARG A 109 -19.45 15.31 -6.34
C ARG A 109 -18.65 16.01 -7.43
N TRP A 110 -19.33 16.46 -8.46
CA TRP A 110 -18.77 17.15 -9.62
C TRP A 110 -19.75 18.17 -10.19
#